data_8fffd163ae6eedc36c0975ccc81cc291
#
_entry.id   8fffd163ae6eedc36c0975ccc81cc291
#
_cell.length_a   1.000
_cell.length_b   1.000
_cell.length_c   1.000
_cell.angle_alpha   90.00
_cell.angle_beta   90.00
_cell.angle_gamma   90.00
#
_symmetry.space_group_name_H-M   'P 1'
#
loop_
_entity.id
_entity.type
_entity.pdbx_description
1 polymer ?
#
loop_
_entity_poly.entity_id
_entity_poly.type
_entity_poly.pdbx_seq_one_letter_code
_entity_poly.pdbx_strand_id
1 'polypeptide(L)'
;MEQNNTPLYTAMKKYIEDKAMAFHTPGHKQGKGAANELHEMITDTGLKMEVSLMEELDDIHGASTCIKQAQDLASDLYGADETRFFINGTTGAIHAMILTAVNPGDKIIIPRNAHRSVLGGLVLAGAIPVFIQPEIDENLGIAMSITKTELEKVIRENKDAKAVVMVYPTYYGVAGDIQSIANLVHENNMLLLVDEAHGPHLAFCDKLPIQALSAGADIVAQSTHKIVGSMTQTSLLHMKKQHVDIERFNKMCSLVQSTSPNYLLLASLDIARRQMAMEGRDLVGRAVQLAEDLREQINKIPNLSCFGHEYMNSEGKYDLDVTKITVCVRKLGISGAQAEQILRHKYKIQCELSDMYNLLFIISYADSEKECEYLLNALQELAKSFQDKETNPLVQINLPSIPRYVLSPRQAMFAKTKKVKFAQSVGKIAGELITFYPPGIPVIYPGEEISQEIIDYVLLQKQNGGNIIGPEDTNLENINIVEE
;
A
#
# COMPACT_ATOMS: atom_id res chain seq x y z
N MET A 1 -6.30 6.53 -27.33
CA MET A 1 -6.38 7.98 -26.98
C MET A 1 -5.01 8.65 -27.17
N GLU A 2 -4.96 9.99 -27.29
CA GLU A 2 -3.67 10.71 -27.39
C GLU A 2 -3.00 10.84 -26.04
N GLN A 3 -2.22 9.88 -25.67
CA GLN A 3 -1.58 9.74 -24.34
C GLN A 3 -0.57 10.86 -24.03
N ASN A 4 -0.08 11.62 -25.03
CA ASN A 4 0.83 12.75 -24.81
C ASN A 4 0.16 13.98 -24.19
N ASN A 5 -1.16 14.06 -24.16
CA ASN A 5 -1.90 15.18 -23.60
C ASN A 5 -1.91 15.15 -22.07
N THR A 6 -1.94 16.33 -21.45
CA THR A 6 -2.14 16.55 -20.01
C THR A 6 -3.32 17.52 -19.82
N PRO A 7 -4.56 17.02 -19.95
CA PRO A 7 -5.73 17.91 -20.02
C PRO A 7 -5.87 18.81 -18.79
N LEU A 8 -5.73 18.26 -17.58
CA LEU A 8 -5.84 19.03 -16.34
C LEU A 8 -4.69 20.02 -16.16
N TYR A 9 -3.45 19.57 -16.32
CA TYR A 9 -2.28 20.45 -16.20
C TYR A 9 -2.32 21.58 -17.23
N THR A 10 -2.75 21.28 -18.46
CA THR A 10 -2.91 22.27 -19.54
C THR A 10 -3.99 23.30 -19.22
N ALA A 11 -5.14 22.88 -18.66
CA ALA A 11 -6.19 23.78 -18.22
C ALA A 11 -5.71 24.71 -17.09
N MET A 12 -4.94 24.18 -16.12
CA MET A 12 -4.36 25.00 -15.04
C MET A 12 -3.36 26.02 -15.57
N LYS A 13 -2.52 25.68 -16.56
CA LYS A 13 -1.63 26.64 -17.22
C LYS A 13 -2.40 27.77 -17.90
N LYS A 14 -3.43 27.41 -18.65
CA LYS A 14 -4.29 28.40 -19.33
C LYS A 14 -4.94 29.35 -18.33
N TYR A 15 -5.47 28.84 -17.22
CA TYR A 15 -6.06 29.64 -16.15
C TYR A 15 -5.09 30.71 -15.61
N ILE A 16 -3.79 30.38 -15.44
CA ILE A 16 -2.77 31.35 -15.03
C ILE A 16 -2.53 32.39 -16.12
N GLU A 17 -2.48 31.98 -17.40
CA GLU A 17 -2.24 32.85 -18.55
C GLU A 17 -3.36 33.90 -18.73
N ASP A 18 -4.61 33.52 -18.38
CA ASP A 18 -5.78 34.40 -18.42
C ASP A 18 -5.75 35.51 -17.36
N LYS A 19 -4.83 35.41 -16.36
CA LYS A 19 -4.58 36.45 -15.33
C LYS A 19 -5.83 36.90 -14.58
N ALA A 20 -6.77 35.99 -14.37
CA ALA A 20 -8.00 36.27 -13.62
C ALA A 20 -7.69 36.81 -12.21
N MET A 21 -8.39 37.85 -11.81
CA MET A 21 -8.22 38.46 -10.49
C MET A 21 -8.95 37.63 -9.43
N ALA A 22 -8.20 37.04 -8.51
CA ALA A 22 -8.71 36.09 -7.52
C ALA A 22 -9.47 36.78 -6.37
N PHE A 23 -10.82 36.78 -6.41
CA PHE A 23 -11.69 37.12 -5.28
C PHE A 23 -12.29 35.84 -4.60
N HIS A 24 -11.81 34.67 -5.00
CA HIS A 24 -12.22 33.33 -4.54
C HIS A 24 -11.16 32.72 -3.63
N THR A 25 -11.46 31.57 -3.03
CA THR A 25 -10.49 30.69 -2.33
C THR A 25 -9.47 30.10 -3.32
N PRO A 26 -8.26 29.73 -2.90
CA PRO A 26 -7.70 29.79 -1.54
C PRO A 26 -7.34 31.18 -1.02
N GLY A 27 -7.20 31.31 0.31
CA GLY A 27 -6.98 32.60 0.98
C GLY A 27 -5.67 33.31 0.61
N HIS A 28 -4.65 32.60 0.13
CA HIS A 28 -3.39 33.19 -0.33
C HIS A 28 -3.49 33.90 -1.69
N LYS A 29 -4.64 33.83 -2.39
CA LYS A 29 -4.93 34.59 -3.61
C LYS A 29 -3.79 34.50 -4.65
N GLN A 30 -3.52 33.29 -5.15
CA GLN A 30 -2.46 33.00 -6.12
C GLN A 30 -1.05 33.42 -5.61
N GLY A 31 -0.82 33.28 -4.30
CA GLY A 31 0.43 33.57 -3.63
C GLY A 31 0.55 35.00 -3.06
N LYS A 32 -0.30 35.95 -3.43
CA LYS A 32 -0.20 37.36 -2.97
C LYS A 32 -0.26 37.52 -1.45
N GLY A 33 -1.02 36.65 -0.75
CA GLY A 33 -1.17 36.62 0.70
C GLY A 33 -0.37 35.53 1.37
N ALA A 34 0.52 34.84 0.66
CA ALA A 34 1.37 33.79 1.22
C ALA A 34 2.57 34.40 1.97
N ALA A 35 3.01 33.73 3.04
CA ALA A 35 4.25 34.04 3.72
C ALA A 35 5.47 33.69 2.83
N ASN A 36 6.62 34.34 3.09
CA ASN A 36 7.82 34.11 2.29
C ASN A 36 8.27 32.65 2.31
N GLU A 37 8.16 31.97 3.45
CA GLU A 37 8.50 30.56 3.60
C GLU A 37 7.66 29.64 2.69
N LEU A 38 6.41 30.02 2.42
CA LEU A 38 5.56 29.28 1.49
C LEU A 38 5.99 29.53 0.02
N HIS A 39 6.46 30.73 -0.32
CA HIS A 39 7.07 31.02 -1.62
C HIS A 39 8.41 30.28 -1.83
N GLU A 40 9.21 30.12 -0.76
CA GLU A 40 10.44 29.33 -0.80
C GLU A 40 10.15 27.83 -1.00
N MET A 41 9.08 27.32 -0.35
CA MET A 41 8.67 25.91 -0.43
C MET A 41 7.98 25.57 -1.75
N ILE A 42 7.10 26.45 -2.22
CA ILE A 42 6.31 26.29 -3.45
C ILE A 42 6.62 27.46 -4.37
N THR A 43 7.09 27.20 -5.60
CA THR A 43 7.41 28.28 -6.55
C THR A 43 6.21 29.18 -6.81
N ASP A 44 6.45 30.43 -7.27
CA ASP A 44 5.38 31.36 -7.63
C ASP A 44 4.40 30.78 -8.65
N THR A 45 4.89 29.98 -9.59
CA THR A 45 4.04 29.26 -10.55
C THR A 45 3.17 28.23 -9.86
N GLY A 46 3.73 27.47 -8.91
CA GLY A 46 2.97 26.49 -8.12
C GLY A 46 1.87 27.16 -7.29
N LEU A 47 2.17 28.30 -6.64
CA LEU A 47 1.17 29.05 -5.86
C LEU A 47 0.06 29.65 -6.75
N LYS A 48 0.37 30.02 -7.99
CA LYS A 48 -0.66 30.46 -8.96
C LYS A 48 -1.52 29.30 -9.45
N MET A 49 -0.95 28.08 -9.52
CA MET A 49 -1.66 26.85 -9.88
C MET A 49 -2.46 26.24 -8.72
N GLU A 50 -2.13 26.60 -7.47
CA GLU A 50 -2.87 26.17 -6.30
C GLU A 50 -4.18 26.97 -6.23
N VAL A 51 -5.25 26.38 -6.72
CA VAL A 51 -6.59 26.96 -6.89
C VAL A 51 -7.64 26.04 -6.28
N SER A 52 -8.86 26.53 -6.20
CA SER A 52 -10.00 25.75 -5.77
C SER A 52 -10.88 25.36 -6.97
N LEU A 53 -12.09 24.86 -6.70
CA LEU A 53 -13.08 24.54 -7.73
C LEU A 53 -13.39 25.75 -8.62
N MET A 54 -13.14 25.61 -9.91
CA MET A 54 -13.40 26.58 -10.96
C MET A 54 -14.11 25.87 -12.10
N GLU A 55 -14.99 26.57 -12.80
CA GLU A 55 -15.69 26.03 -13.97
C GLU A 55 -14.70 25.55 -15.04
N GLU A 56 -13.59 26.28 -15.23
CA GLU A 56 -12.55 25.98 -16.22
C GLU A 56 -11.68 24.77 -15.85
N LEU A 57 -11.68 24.37 -14.56
CA LEU A 57 -10.81 23.32 -14.03
C LEU A 57 -11.53 22.04 -13.63
N ASP A 58 -12.85 21.97 -13.88
CA ASP A 58 -13.67 20.81 -13.60
C ASP A 58 -13.88 20.55 -12.08
N ASP A 59 -14.73 19.58 -11.75
CA ASP A 59 -15.00 19.11 -10.38
C ASP A 59 -14.76 17.62 -10.28
N ILE A 60 -13.91 17.20 -9.34
CA ILE A 60 -13.60 15.78 -9.14
C ILE A 60 -14.82 14.93 -8.77
N HIS A 61 -15.85 15.53 -8.18
CA HIS A 61 -17.09 14.84 -7.77
C HIS A 61 -18.06 14.61 -8.93
N GLY A 62 -17.96 15.42 -9.97
CA GLY A 62 -18.79 15.35 -11.18
C GLY A 62 -17.98 15.65 -12.45
N ALA A 63 -16.78 15.10 -12.53
CA ALA A 63 -15.84 15.38 -13.61
C ALA A 63 -16.45 15.18 -15.00
N SER A 64 -16.37 16.19 -15.85
CA SER A 64 -16.96 16.23 -17.18
C SER A 64 -16.06 16.83 -18.27
N THR A 65 -14.98 17.54 -17.87
CA THR A 65 -14.06 18.22 -18.78
C THR A 65 -12.60 17.75 -18.56
N CYS A 66 -11.70 18.60 -18.09
CA CYS A 66 -10.27 18.29 -18.04
C CYS A 66 -9.90 17.18 -17.03
N ILE A 67 -10.56 17.10 -15.88
CA ILE A 67 -10.34 15.98 -14.93
C ILE A 67 -10.86 14.68 -15.56
N LYS A 68 -12.07 14.70 -16.14
CA LYS A 68 -12.63 13.51 -16.81
C LYS A 68 -11.71 13.03 -17.93
N GLN A 69 -11.22 13.92 -18.78
CA GLN A 69 -10.30 13.58 -19.87
C GLN A 69 -8.98 12.97 -19.33
N ALA A 70 -8.43 13.50 -18.23
CA ALA A 70 -7.23 12.95 -17.61
C ALA A 70 -7.50 11.53 -17.03
N GLN A 71 -8.66 11.32 -16.40
CA GLN A 71 -9.11 10.02 -15.90
C GLN A 71 -9.35 9.01 -17.03
N ASP A 72 -9.92 9.46 -18.16
CA ASP A 72 -10.14 8.62 -19.34
C ASP A 72 -8.81 8.17 -19.97
N LEU A 73 -7.83 9.07 -20.05
CA LEU A 73 -6.47 8.72 -20.48
C LEU A 73 -5.81 7.71 -19.55
N ALA A 74 -6.03 7.83 -18.22
CA ALA A 74 -5.55 6.84 -17.27
C ALA A 74 -6.27 5.49 -17.45
N SER A 75 -7.58 5.50 -17.70
CA SER A 75 -8.34 4.28 -17.99
C SER A 75 -7.80 3.56 -19.23
N ASP A 76 -7.57 4.31 -20.32
CA ASP A 76 -7.01 3.77 -21.56
C ASP A 76 -5.60 3.17 -21.35
N LEU A 77 -4.74 3.89 -20.58
CA LEU A 77 -3.38 3.44 -20.33
C LEU A 77 -3.30 2.13 -19.53
N TYR A 78 -4.11 2.00 -18.47
CA TYR A 78 -4.11 0.83 -17.59
C TYR A 78 -5.12 -0.25 -18.01
N GLY A 79 -5.90 0.01 -19.06
CA GLY A 79 -6.91 -0.94 -19.55
C GLY A 79 -8.13 -1.05 -18.63
N ALA A 80 -8.47 -0.04 -17.86
CA ALA A 80 -9.66 0.04 -17.03
C ALA A 80 -10.87 0.51 -17.86
N ASP A 81 -12.10 0.23 -17.40
CA ASP A 81 -13.30 0.84 -17.97
C ASP A 81 -13.59 2.21 -17.36
N GLU A 82 -13.21 2.38 -16.09
CA GLU A 82 -13.25 3.66 -15.39
C GLU A 82 -12.03 3.79 -14.47
N THR A 83 -11.50 5.01 -14.36
CA THR A 83 -10.48 5.37 -13.39
C THR A 83 -10.91 6.62 -12.64
N ARG A 84 -10.68 6.64 -11.33
CA ARG A 84 -10.89 7.82 -10.48
C ARG A 84 -9.59 8.24 -9.84
N PHE A 85 -9.31 9.54 -9.87
CA PHE A 85 -8.18 10.14 -9.17
C PHE A 85 -8.50 10.30 -7.69
N PHE A 86 -7.54 9.97 -6.84
CA PHE A 86 -7.62 10.13 -5.39
C PHE A 86 -6.44 10.95 -4.89
N ILE A 87 -6.70 11.89 -3.99
CA ILE A 87 -5.70 12.76 -3.38
C ILE A 87 -5.72 12.72 -1.84
N ASN A 88 -6.40 11.73 -1.30
CA ASN A 88 -6.42 11.38 0.13
C ASN A 88 -5.79 10.00 0.37
N GLY A 89 -4.82 9.65 -0.48
CA GLY A 89 -4.07 8.40 -0.45
C GLY A 89 -4.87 7.20 -0.97
N THR A 90 -4.18 6.10 -1.16
CA THR A 90 -4.82 4.82 -1.47
C THR A 90 -5.74 4.36 -0.32
N THR A 91 -5.57 4.92 0.87
CA THR A 91 -6.53 4.75 1.97
C THR A 91 -7.94 5.13 1.55
N GLY A 92 -8.13 6.31 0.94
CA GLY A 92 -9.43 6.73 0.43
C GLY A 92 -9.93 5.84 -0.71
N ALA A 93 -9.03 5.44 -1.62
CA ALA A 93 -9.35 4.53 -2.71
C ALA A 93 -9.82 3.14 -2.20
N ILE A 94 -9.14 2.56 -1.20
CA ILE A 94 -9.53 1.30 -0.57
C ILE A 94 -10.87 1.43 0.16
N HIS A 95 -11.13 2.56 0.84
CA HIS A 95 -12.43 2.81 1.45
C HIS A 95 -13.54 2.82 0.38
N ALA A 96 -13.36 3.56 -0.72
CA ALA A 96 -14.31 3.59 -1.82
C ALA A 96 -14.53 2.20 -2.44
N MET A 97 -13.45 1.45 -2.64
CA MET A 97 -13.46 0.09 -3.19
C MET A 97 -14.33 -0.85 -2.34
N ILE A 98 -14.11 -0.88 -1.01
CA ILE A 98 -14.87 -1.73 -0.09
C ILE A 98 -16.33 -1.29 -0.01
N LEU A 99 -16.61 0.02 0.12
CA LEU A 99 -17.96 0.58 0.14
C LEU A 99 -18.73 0.30 -1.16
N THR A 100 -18.03 0.19 -2.29
CA THR A 100 -18.63 -0.21 -3.58
C THR A 100 -19.07 -1.66 -3.56
N ALA A 101 -18.27 -2.55 -2.97
CA ALA A 101 -18.44 -3.99 -3.07
C ALA A 101 -19.44 -4.58 -2.06
N VAL A 102 -19.60 -3.97 -0.87
CA VAL A 102 -20.37 -4.57 0.23
C VAL A 102 -21.36 -3.60 0.87
N ASN A 103 -22.40 -4.16 1.50
CA ASN A 103 -23.36 -3.46 2.34
C ASN A 103 -23.11 -3.78 3.84
N PRO A 104 -23.70 -3.03 4.75
CA PRO A 104 -23.67 -3.38 6.18
C PRO A 104 -24.16 -4.81 6.43
N GLY A 105 -23.36 -5.61 7.12
CA GLY A 105 -23.63 -7.01 7.42
C GLY A 105 -23.17 -8.01 6.36
N ASP A 106 -22.77 -7.57 5.17
CA ASP A 106 -22.17 -8.45 4.16
C ASP A 106 -20.81 -8.95 4.61
N LYS A 107 -20.49 -10.22 4.27
CA LYS A 107 -19.17 -10.79 4.50
C LYS A 107 -18.20 -10.43 3.38
N ILE A 108 -16.94 -10.20 3.75
CA ILE A 108 -15.83 -9.95 2.85
C ILE A 108 -14.60 -10.73 3.30
N ILE A 109 -13.95 -11.48 2.38
CA ILE A 109 -12.75 -12.26 2.66
C ILE A 109 -11.54 -11.35 2.55
N ILE A 110 -10.66 -11.36 3.58
CA ILE A 110 -9.54 -10.42 3.70
C ILE A 110 -8.28 -11.16 4.13
N PRO A 111 -7.14 -10.96 3.43
CA PRO A 111 -5.88 -11.55 3.86
C PRO A 111 -5.40 -10.90 5.16
N ARG A 112 -4.82 -11.71 6.04
CA ARG A 112 -4.35 -11.25 7.35
C ARG A 112 -3.21 -10.21 7.23
N ASN A 113 -2.49 -10.19 6.12
CA ASN A 113 -1.47 -9.20 5.81
C ASN A 113 -1.99 -7.94 5.07
N ALA A 114 -3.30 -7.70 5.05
CA ALA A 114 -3.87 -6.48 4.47
C ALA A 114 -3.45 -5.24 5.26
N HIS A 115 -3.27 -4.12 4.54
CA HIS A 115 -2.92 -2.85 5.14
C HIS A 115 -4.06 -2.33 6.03
N ARG A 116 -3.71 -1.57 7.10
CA ARG A 116 -4.66 -0.99 8.06
C ARG A 116 -5.82 -0.19 7.44
N SER A 117 -5.67 0.33 6.22
CA SER A 117 -6.73 1.03 5.50
C SER A 117 -7.95 0.15 5.24
N VAL A 118 -7.75 -1.16 5.11
CA VAL A 118 -8.85 -2.12 4.95
C VAL A 118 -9.75 -2.12 6.18
N LEU A 119 -9.19 -2.02 7.41
CA LEU A 119 -9.98 -1.86 8.63
C LEU A 119 -10.90 -0.63 8.56
N GLY A 120 -10.36 0.51 8.09
CA GLY A 120 -11.18 1.71 7.89
C GLY A 120 -12.37 1.47 6.96
N GLY A 121 -12.12 0.80 5.84
CA GLY A 121 -13.16 0.40 4.89
C GLY A 121 -14.23 -0.52 5.52
N LEU A 122 -13.82 -1.50 6.34
CA LEU A 122 -14.73 -2.40 7.07
C LEU A 122 -15.63 -1.64 8.05
N VAL A 123 -15.03 -0.75 8.83
CA VAL A 123 -15.77 0.07 9.82
C VAL A 123 -16.78 0.97 9.11
N LEU A 124 -16.38 1.64 8.04
CA LEU A 124 -17.24 2.52 7.25
C LEU A 124 -18.38 1.74 6.59
N ALA A 125 -18.08 0.63 5.95
CA ALA A 125 -19.09 -0.22 5.28
C ALA A 125 -19.97 -1.00 6.27
N GLY A 126 -19.52 -1.22 7.51
CA GLY A 126 -20.20 -2.12 8.47
C GLY A 126 -20.12 -3.59 8.02
N ALA A 127 -19.09 -3.96 7.27
CA ALA A 127 -18.90 -5.29 6.74
C ALA A 127 -18.36 -6.26 7.82
N ILE A 128 -18.60 -7.55 7.61
CA ILE A 128 -18.10 -8.64 8.46
C ILE A 128 -16.88 -9.27 7.79
N PRO A 129 -15.67 -9.12 8.35
CA PRO A 129 -14.49 -9.75 7.78
C PRO A 129 -14.48 -11.26 8.00
N VAL A 130 -14.03 -11.98 6.99
CA VAL A 130 -13.60 -13.37 7.05
C VAL A 130 -12.11 -13.37 6.73
N PHE A 131 -11.28 -13.62 7.73
CA PHE A 131 -9.84 -13.58 7.53
C PHE A 131 -9.30 -14.86 6.89
N ILE A 132 -8.38 -14.68 5.93
CA ILE A 132 -7.61 -15.76 5.31
C ILE A 132 -6.13 -15.57 5.64
N GLN A 133 -5.47 -16.67 6.04
CA GLN A 133 -4.04 -16.68 6.30
C GLN A 133 -3.27 -16.72 4.97
N PRO A 134 -2.40 -15.75 4.67
CA PRO A 134 -1.48 -15.87 3.55
C PRO A 134 -0.44 -16.96 3.83
N GLU A 135 0.23 -17.44 2.78
CA GLU A 135 1.41 -18.28 2.93
C GLU A 135 2.49 -17.55 3.73
N ILE A 136 3.14 -18.24 4.67
CA ILE A 136 4.19 -17.67 5.50
C ILE A 136 5.52 -18.31 5.12
N ASP A 137 6.53 -17.49 4.90
CA ASP A 137 7.90 -17.96 4.79
C ASP A 137 8.62 -17.85 6.12
N GLU A 138 8.81 -19.00 6.78
CA GLU A 138 9.43 -19.07 8.11
C GLU A 138 10.91 -18.67 8.09
N ASN A 139 11.62 -18.85 6.98
CA ASN A 139 13.04 -18.52 6.88
C ASN A 139 13.24 -17.02 6.83
N LEU A 140 12.38 -16.34 6.10
CA LEU A 140 12.39 -14.87 5.95
C LEU A 140 11.54 -14.19 7.05
N GLY A 141 10.63 -14.90 7.69
CA GLY A 141 9.73 -14.36 8.71
C GLY A 141 8.67 -13.40 8.16
N ILE A 142 8.27 -13.55 6.89
CA ILE A 142 7.34 -12.66 6.20
C ILE A 142 6.13 -13.39 5.62
N ALA A 143 5.02 -12.66 5.55
CA ALA A 143 3.82 -13.12 4.87
C ALA A 143 3.96 -12.91 3.36
N MET A 144 3.64 -13.94 2.59
CA MET A 144 3.57 -13.97 1.15
C MET A 144 2.16 -13.61 0.65
N SER A 145 1.73 -14.12 -0.49
CA SER A 145 0.37 -13.94 -0.98
C SER A 145 -0.59 -15.02 -0.43
N ILE A 146 -1.89 -14.81 -0.60
CA ILE A 146 -2.89 -15.85 -0.38
C ILE A 146 -2.76 -16.93 -1.45
N THR A 147 -3.05 -18.18 -1.07
CA THR A 147 -3.05 -19.29 -2.02
C THR A 147 -4.46 -19.57 -2.53
N LYS A 148 -4.58 -20.04 -3.77
CA LYS A 148 -5.86 -20.48 -4.33
C LYS A 148 -6.46 -21.61 -3.49
N THR A 149 -5.63 -22.55 -3.08
CA THR A 149 -6.03 -23.70 -2.26
C THR A 149 -6.69 -23.31 -0.95
N GLU A 150 -6.10 -22.33 -0.22
CA GLU A 150 -6.69 -21.86 1.04
C GLU A 150 -7.94 -21.00 0.80
N LEU A 151 -7.91 -20.14 -0.23
CA LEU A 151 -9.07 -19.34 -0.59
C LEU A 151 -10.29 -20.21 -0.95
N GLU A 152 -10.11 -21.31 -1.67
CA GLU A 152 -11.18 -22.25 -1.99
C GLU A 152 -11.84 -22.86 -0.75
N LYS A 153 -11.06 -23.17 0.29
CA LYS A 153 -11.62 -23.64 1.58
C LYS A 153 -12.45 -22.56 2.25
N VAL A 154 -11.90 -21.35 2.35
CA VAL A 154 -12.59 -20.20 2.99
C VAL A 154 -13.89 -19.86 2.25
N ILE A 155 -13.89 -19.86 0.91
CA ILE A 155 -15.09 -19.64 0.10
C ILE A 155 -16.13 -20.71 0.34
N ARG A 156 -15.75 -22.00 0.40
CA ARG A 156 -16.70 -23.11 0.66
C ARG A 156 -17.46 -22.93 1.99
N GLU A 157 -16.80 -22.39 2.99
CA GLU A 157 -17.38 -22.13 4.31
C GLU A 157 -18.17 -20.81 4.37
N ASN A 158 -17.93 -19.88 3.42
CA ASN A 158 -18.50 -18.54 3.40
C ASN A 158 -19.07 -18.19 2.01
N LYS A 159 -19.93 -19.03 1.47
CA LYS A 159 -20.56 -18.85 0.15
C LYS A 159 -21.40 -17.58 0.01
N ASP A 160 -21.75 -16.95 1.11
CA ASP A 160 -22.50 -15.71 1.22
C ASP A 160 -21.59 -14.45 1.18
N ALA A 161 -20.25 -14.62 1.19
CA ALA A 161 -19.32 -13.51 1.01
C ALA A 161 -19.54 -12.81 -0.35
N LYS A 162 -19.31 -11.49 -0.39
CA LYS A 162 -19.57 -10.67 -1.57
C LYS A 162 -18.30 -10.32 -2.34
N ALA A 163 -17.18 -10.30 -1.65
CA ALA A 163 -15.90 -9.94 -2.26
C ALA A 163 -14.73 -10.60 -1.55
N VAL A 164 -13.62 -10.65 -2.26
CA VAL A 164 -12.29 -11.03 -1.76
C VAL A 164 -11.37 -9.85 -1.95
N VAL A 165 -10.64 -9.46 -0.90
CA VAL A 165 -9.53 -8.51 -0.98
C VAL A 165 -8.23 -9.27 -1.18
N MET A 166 -7.37 -8.80 -2.08
CA MET A 166 -6.02 -9.32 -2.29
C MET A 166 -5.00 -8.19 -2.22
N VAL A 167 -3.88 -8.42 -1.56
CA VAL A 167 -2.71 -7.54 -1.62
C VAL A 167 -1.79 -8.04 -2.72
N TYR A 168 -1.49 -7.19 -3.71
CA TYR A 168 -0.76 -7.62 -4.90
C TYR A 168 -0.03 -6.44 -5.59
N PRO A 169 1.32 -6.51 -5.74
CA PRO A 169 2.19 -7.43 -5.00
C PRO A 169 2.22 -7.10 -3.51
N THR A 170 2.77 -7.98 -2.70
CA THR A 170 3.06 -7.69 -1.29
C THR A 170 4.12 -6.59 -1.17
N TYR A 171 4.34 -6.07 0.03
CA TYR A 171 5.42 -5.09 0.29
C TYR A 171 6.79 -5.57 -0.18
N TYR A 172 7.05 -6.87 -0.07
CA TYR A 172 8.31 -7.51 -0.46
C TYR A 172 8.39 -7.86 -1.95
N GLY A 173 7.39 -7.45 -2.72
CA GLY A 173 7.32 -7.69 -4.17
C GLY A 173 6.76 -9.04 -4.57
N VAL A 174 6.41 -9.90 -3.62
CA VAL A 174 5.90 -11.24 -3.95
C VAL A 174 4.47 -11.15 -4.47
N ALA A 175 4.20 -11.78 -5.59
CA ALA A 175 2.90 -11.87 -6.25
C ALA A 175 2.38 -13.33 -6.20
N GLY A 176 1.11 -13.51 -5.87
CA GLY A 176 0.42 -14.80 -5.97
C GLY A 176 -0.16 -15.03 -7.36
N ASP A 177 -0.70 -16.22 -7.63
CA ASP A 177 -1.39 -16.53 -8.89
C ASP A 177 -2.75 -15.83 -8.97
N ILE A 178 -2.70 -14.53 -9.23
CA ILE A 178 -3.89 -13.66 -9.24
C ILE A 178 -4.91 -14.09 -10.30
N GLN A 179 -4.49 -14.64 -11.44
CA GLN A 179 -5.41 -15.05 -12.49
C GLN A 179 -6.24 -16.25 -12.07
N SER A 180 -5.62 -17.25 -11.44
CA SER A 180 -6.34 -18.38 -10.87
C SER A 180 -7.26 -17.97 -9.73
N ILE A 181 -6.86 -17.00 -8.91
CA ILE A 181 -7.68 -16.42 -7.85
C ILE A 181 -8.87 -15.67 -8.42
N ALA A 182 -8.68 -14.83 -9.44
CA ALA A 182 -9.77 -14.11 -10.11
C ALA A 182 -10.84 -15.06 -10.67
N ASN A 183 -10.42 -16.12 -11.36
CA ASN A 183 -11.34 -17.13 -11.88
C ASN A 183 -12.14 -17.79 -10.74
N LEU A 184 -11.48 -18.22 -9.67
CA LEU A 184 -12.15 -18.84 -8.52
C LEU A 184 -13.17 -17.90 -7.86
N VAL A 185 -12.83 -16.63 -7.70
CA VAL A 185 -13.69 -15.60 -7.10
C VAL A 185 -14.93 -15.37 -7.96
N HIS A 186 -14.77 -15.24 -9.29
CA HIS A 186 -15.86 -15.05 -10.22
C HIS A 186 -16.78 -16.28 -10.37
N GLU A 187 -16.21 -17.50 -10.34
CA GLU A 187 -16.99 -18.76 -10.32
C GLU A 187 -17.93 -18.85 -9.09
N ASN A 188 -17.61 -18.12 -8.03
CA ASN A 188 -18.45 -18.04 -6.83
C ASN A 188 -19.29 -16.75 -6.74
N ASN A 189 -19.42 -15.99 -7.83
CA ASN A 189 -20.17 -14.73 -7.90
C ASN A 189 -19.73 -13.67 -6.88
N MET A 190 -18.44 -13.59 -6.60
CA MET A 190 -17.81 -12.61 -5.73
C MET A 190 -17.00 -11.61 -6.56
N LEU A 191 -16.72 -10.42 -6.00
CA LEU A 191 -15.82 -9.43 -6.60
C LEU A 191 -14.39 -9.66 -6.12
N LEU A 192 -13.41 -9.48 -7.01
CA LEU A 192 -11.99 -9.42 -6.65
C LEU A 192 -11.55 -7.95 -6.53
N LEU A 193 -11.22 -7.55 -5.31
CA LEU A 193 -10.74 -6.23 -4.94
C LEU A 193 -9.24 -6.30 -4.68
N VAL A 194 -8.43 -5.51 -5.38
CA VAL A 194 -6.98 -5.61 -5.26
C VAL A 194 -6.37 -4.33 -4.71
N ASP A 195 -5.67 -4.46 -3.59
CA ASP A 195 -4.73 -3.45 -3.12
C ASP A 195 -3.40 -3.63 -3.86
N GLU A 196 -3.28 -2.92 -4.98
CA GLU A 196 -2.08 -2.86 -5.83
C GLU A 196 -1.28 -1.58 -5.55
N ALA A 197 -1.25 -1.16 -4.27
CA ALA A 197 -0.56 0.08 -3.88
C ALA A 197 0.94 0.07 -4.25
N HIS A 198 1.58 -1.08 -4.31
CA HIS A 198 2.98 -1.24 -4.71
C HIS A 198 3.19 -1.67 -6.17
N GLY A 199 2.13 -1.69 -6.99
CA GLY A 199 2.15 -2.20 -8.35
C GLY A 199 1.81 -1.25 -9.50
N PRO A 200 1.78 0.11 -9.36
CA PRO A 200 1.37 0.99 -10.47
C PRO A 200 2.30 0.94 -11.69
N HIS A 201 3.49 0.36 -11.56
CA HIS A 201 4.49 0.21 -12.62
C HIS A 201 4.43 -1.15 -13.35
N LEU A 202 3.69 -2.13 -12.81
CA LEU A 202 3.64 -3.51 -13.35
C LEU A 202 3.20 -3.54 -14.81
N ALA A 203 2.32 -2.64 -15.23
CA ALA A 203 1.82 -2.54 -16.61
C ALA A 203 2.90 -2.19 -17.66
N PHE A 204 4.11 -1.78 -17.25
CA PHE A 204 5.10 -1.20 -18.14
C PHE A 204 6.33 -2.07 -18.39
N CYS A 205 6.39 -3.28 -17.84
CA CYS A 205 7.49 -4.22 -18.11
C CYS A 205 7.03 -5.67 -18.03
N ASP A 206 7.23 -6.42 -19.11
CA ASP A 206 6.78 -7.81 -19.22
C ASP A 206 7.60 -8.78 -18.33
N LYS A 207 8.71 -8.33 -17.72
CA LYS A 207 9.49 -9.09 -16.72
C LYS A 207 8.90 -8.96 -15.29
N LEU A 208 7.89 -8.13 -15.09
CA LEU A 208 7.22 -7.94 -13.82
C LEU A 208 5.93 -8.76 -13.76
N PRO A 209 5.39 -9.02 -12.56
CA PRO A 209 4.10 -9.67 -12.42
C PRO A 209 3.01 -8.98 -13.26
N ILE A 210 2.07 -9.76 -13.78
CA ILE A 210 0.94 -9.22 -14.53
C ILE A 210 0.14 -8.23 -13.66
N GLN A 211 -0.24 -7.05 -14.20
CA GLN A 211 -1.08 -6.12 -13.45
C GLN A 211 -2.46 -6.73 -13.12
N ALA A 212 -3.02 -6.38 -11.98
CA ALA A 212 -4.24 -6.99 -11.46
C ALA A 212 -5.45 -6.85 -12.39
N LEU A 213 -5.63 -5.70 -13.05
CA LEU A 213 -6.69 -5.49 -14.03
C LEU A 213 -6.62 -6.46 -15.21
N SER A 214 -5.42 -6.73 -15.73
CA SER A 214 -5.22 -7.67 -16.84
C SER A 214 -5.45 -9.12 -16.42
N ALA A 215 -5.25 -9.41 -15.12
CA ALA A 215 -5.50 -10.73 -14.55
C ALA A 215 -6.98 -10.97 -14.16
N GLY A 216 -7.86 -9.98 -14.34
CA GLY A 216 -9.28 -10.11 -14.10
C GLY A 216 -9.80 -9.51 -12.80
N ALA A 217 -9.02 -8.67 -12.08
CA ALA A 217 -9.51 -7.95 -10.92
C ALA A 217 -10.64 -6.96 -11.31
N ASP A 218 -11.64 -6.83 -10.43
CA ASP A 218 -12.80 -5.98 -10.67
C ASP A 218 -12.56 -4.52 -10.28
N ILE A 219 -11.91 -4.29 -9.12
CA ILE A 219 -11.53 -2.96 -8.66
C ILE A 219 -10.10 -3.02 -8.14
N VAL A 220 -9.26 -2.08 -8.57
CA VAL A 220 -7.81 -2.04 -8.25
C VAL A 220 -7.42 -0.66 -7.76
N ALA A 221 -6.81 -0.60 -6.57
CA ALA A 221 -6.30 0.62 -5.97
C ALA A 221 -4.76 0.69 -6.06
N GLN A 222 -4.22 1.73 -6.72
CA GLN A 222 -2.78 1.92 -6.92
C GLN A 222 -2.28 3.19 -6.24
N SER A 223 -1.20 3.10 -5.44
CA SER A 223 -0.48 4.27 -4.91
C SER A 223 0.50 4.79 -5.95
N THR A 224 0.06 5.69 -6.80
CA THR A 224 0.88 6.23 -7.88
C THR A 224 2.18 6.86 -7.34
N HIS A 225 2.08 7.57 -6.21
CA HIS A 225 3.21 8.25 -5.58
C HIS A 225 4.31 7.35 -5.00
N LYS A 226 4.06 6.04 -4.83
CA LYS A 226 5.08 5.14 -4.25
C LYS A 226 6.16 4.74 -5.26
N ILE A 227 5.78 4.55 -6.50
CA ILE A 227 6.66 3.99 -7.55
C ILE A 227 6.72 4.88 -8.78
N VAL A 228 5.62 5.58 -9.10
CA VAL A 228 5.52 6.48 -10.23
C VAL A 228 5.61 7.94 -9.75
N GLY A 229 6.15 8.85 -10.53
CA GLY A 229 6.56 10.20 -10.14
C GLY A 229 5.42 11.19 -9.90
N SER A 230 4.39 10.81 -9.13
CA SER A 230 3.36 11.73 -8.66
C SER A 230 3.60 12.17 -7.22
N MET A 231 2.91 13.19 -6.75
CA MET A 231 3.08 13.72 -5.39
C MET A 231 2.46 12.76 -4.35
N THR A 232 3.03 12.72 -3.15
CA THR A 232 2.49 11.96 -2.02
C THR A 232 0.99 12.23 -1.82
N GLN A 233 0.22 11.24 -1.39
CA GLN A 233 -1.24 11.18 -1.29
C GLN A 233 -1.99 10.90 -2.60
N THR A 234 -1.33 10.89 -3.75
CA THR A 234 -2.00 10.60 -5.03
C THR A 234 -2.15 9.11 -5.27
N SER A 235 -3.31 8.71 -5.77
CA SER A 235 -3.67 7.33 -6.04
C SER A 235 -4.63 7.25 -7.22
N LEU A 236 -4.65 6.10 -7.89
CA LEU A 236 -5.64 5.74 -8.90
C LEU A 236 -6.52 4.62 -8.37
N LEU A 237 -7.82 4.71 -8.61
CA LEU A 237 -8.77 3.63 -8.40
C LEU A 237 -9.36 3.25 -9.75
N HIS A 238 -9.04 2.06 -10.21
CA HIS A 238 -9.49 1.49 -11.46
C HIS A 238 -10.64 0.52 -11.26
N MET A 239 -11.54 0.42 -12.25
CA MET A 239 -12.69 -0.46 -12.19
C MET A 239 -12.99 -1.08 -13.55
N LYS A 240 -13.49 -2.35 -13.55
CA LYS A 240 -14.07 -3.07 -14.66
C LYS A 240 -15.59 -3.14 -14.50
N LYS A 241 -16.33 -2.77 -15.57
CA LYS A 241 -17.81 -2.68 -15.53
C LYS A 241 -18.53 -4.03 -15.50
N GLN A 242 -17.84 -5.12 -15.81
CA GLN A 242 -18.46 -6.43 -16.00
C GLN A 242 -19.27 -6.91 -14.79
N HIS A 243 -18.73 -6.69 -13.56
CA HIS A 243 -19.33 -7.18 -12.32
C HIS A 243 -19.64 -6.05 -11.32
N VAL A 244 -19.25 -4.81 -11.62
CA VAL A 244 -19.32 -3.67 -10.69
C VAL A 244 -20.40 -2.67 -11.12
N ASP A 245 -21.26 -2.26 -10.18
CA ASP A 245 -22.20 -1.18 -10.37
C ASP A 245 -21.47 0.18 -10.44
N ILE A 246 -21.44 0.76 -11.63
CA ILE A 246 -20.74 2.03 -11.90
C ILE A 246 -21.35 3.21 -11.14
N GLU A 247 -22.68 3.24 -10.95
CA GLU A 247 -23.31 4.36 -10.22
C GLU A 247 -22.92 4.32 -8.76
N ARG A 248 -22.92 3.12 -8.16
CA ARG A 248 -22.47 2.93 -6.79
C ARG A 248 -20.98 3.25 -6.65
N PHE A 249 -20.13 2.79 -7.57
CA PHE A 249 -18.70 3.11 -7.59
C PHE A 249 -18.48 4.63 -7.58
N ASN A 250 -19.15 5.37 -8.46
CA ASN A 250 -19.02 6.82 -8.52
C ASN A 250 -19.48 7.53 -7.23
N LYS A 251 -20.61 7.07 -6.67
CA LYS A 251 -21.13 7.60 -5.39
C LYS A 251 -20.14 7.37 -4.25
N MET A 252 -19.54 6.18 -4.16
CA MET A 252 -18.59 5.88 -3.08
C MET A 252 -17.26 6.63 -3.27
N CYS A 253 -16.79 6.78 -4.48
CA CYS A 253 -15.62 7.61 -4.77
C CYS A 253 -15.84 9.08 -4.36
N SER A 254 -17.00 9.63 -4.67
CA SER A 254 -17.34 11.00 -4.27
C SER A 254 -17.50 11.13 -2.76
N LEU A 255 -18.13 10.15 -2.08
CA LEU A 255 -18.42 10.19 -0.65
C LEU A 255 -17.17 10.31 0.23
N VAL A 256 -16.07 9.68 -0.17
CA VAL A 256 -14.85 9.60 0.67
C VAL A 256 -13.80 10.65 0.32
N GLN A 257 -14.05 11.52 -0.65
CA GLN A 257 -13.14 12.58 -1.04
C GLN A 257 -13.58 13.95 -0.51
N SER A 258 -12.59 14.86 -0.36
CA SER A 258 -12.84 16.26 0.05
C SER A 258 -13.55 17.02 -1.06
N THR A 259 -14.47 17.91 -0.70
CA THR A 259 -15.09 18.89 -1.61
C THR A 259 -14.15 20.03 -2.01
N SER A 260 -12.95 20.09 -1.45
CA SER A 260 -11.91 21.08 -1.79
C SER A 260 -10.63 20.33 -2.21
N PRO A 261 -10.60 19.70 -3.41
CA PRO A 261 -9.45 18.92 -3.85
C PRO A 261 -8.25 19.83 -4.13
N ASN A 262 -7.05 19.34 -3.79
CA ASN A 262 -5.81 20.05 -4.15
C ASN A 262 -5.46 19.77 -5.62
N TYR A 263 -5.49 20.82 -6.44
CA TYR A 263 -5.26 20.68 -7.88
C TYR A 263 -3.81 20.39 -8.26
N LEU A 264 -2.82 20.76 -7.43
CA LEU A 264 -1.42 20.36 -7.68
C LEU A 264 -1.26 18.84 -7.58
N LEU A 265 -1.93 18.22 -6.59
CA LEU A 265 -1.95 16.77 -6.46
C LEU A 265 -2.64 16.12 -7.66
N LEU A 266 -3.80 16.62 -8.07
CA LEU A 266 -4.53 16.11 -9.24
C LEU A 266 -3.70 16.23 -10.53
N ALA A 267 -3.06 17.40 -10.75
CA ALA A 267 -2.21 17.62 -11.91
C ALA A 267 -0.98 16.70 -11.91
N SER A 268 -0.42 16.40 -10.73
CA SER A 268 0.70 15.47 -10.63
C SER A 268 0.35 14.04 -11.10
N LEU A 269 -0.91 13.60 -10.90
CA LEU A 269 -1.42 12.33 -11.47
C LEU A 269 -1.47 12.38 -12.99
N ASP A 270 -1.99 13.45 -13.56
CA ASP A 270 -2.09 13.63 -15.02
C ASP A 270 -0.70 13.68 -15.69
N ILE A 271 0.25 14.39 -15.06
CA ILE A 271 1.64 14.47 -15.54
C ILE A 271 2.34 13.11 -15.43
N ALA A 272 2.22 12.43 -14.28
CA ALA A 272 2.85 11.14 -14.06
C ALA A 272 2.26 10.06 -14.99
N ARG A 273 0.94 10.05 -15.21
CA ARG A 273 0.28 9.19 -16.19
C ARG A 273 0.87 9.39 -17.59
N ARG A 274 1.02 10.67 -18.04
CA ARG A 274 1.64 10.98 -19.34
C ARG A 274 3.06 10.46 -19.43
N GLN A 275 3.88 10.68 -18.39
CA GLN A 275 5.26 10.19 -18.37
C GLN A 275 5.28 8.68 -18.56
N MET A 276 4.46 7.93 -17.82
CA MET A 276 4.39 6.49 -17.94
C MET A 276 3.88 6.02 -19.31
N ALA A 277 2.94 6.75 -19.90
CA ALA A 277 2.43 6.43 -21.24
C ALA A 277 3.51 6.60 -22.33
N MET A 278 4.36 7.62 -22.19
CA MET A 278 5.36 7.95 -23.22
C MET A 278 6.70 7.24 -23.04
N GLU A 279 7.11 7.05 -21.80
CA GLU A 279 8.46 6.63 -21.43
C GLU A 279 8.48 5.39 -20.48
N GLY A 280 7.30 4.95 -19.99
CA GLY A 280 7.20 4.00 -18.90
C GLY A 280 7.90 2.66 -19.16
N ARG A 281 7.85 2.13 -20.39
CA ARG A 281 8.54 0.88 -20.73
C ARG A 281 10.06 0.99 -20.59
N ASP A 282 10.64 2.08 -21.06
CA ASP A 282 12.09 2.31 -20.97
C ASP A 282 12.52 2.62 -19.52
N LEU A 283 11.72 3.45 -18.82
CA LEU A 283 11.98 3.83 -17.43
C LEU A 283 11.92 2.62 -16.49
N VAL A 284 10.84 1.86 -16.54
CA VAL A 284 10.65 0.68 -15.69
C VAL A 284 11.60 -0.44 -16.08
N GLY A 285 11.86 -0.64 -17.39
CA GLY A 285 12.83 -1.62 -17.87
C GLY A 285 14.24 -1.39 -17.31
N ARG A 286 14.69 -0.12 -17.23
CA ARG A 286 15.97 0.24 -16.60
C ARG A 286 15.96 -0.03 -15.09
N ALA A 287 14.89 0.31 -14.38
CA ALA A 287 14.77 0.01 -12.95
C ALA A 287 14.84 -1.49 -12.67
N VAL A 288 14.16 -2.30 -13.49
CA VAL A 288 14.22 -3.77 -13.42
C VAL A 288 15.66 -4.27 -13.62
N GLN A 289 16.38 -3.78 -14.62
CA GLN A 289 17.77 -4.19 -14.85
C GLN A 289 18.68 -3.80 -13.68
N LEU A 290 18.58 -2.56 -13.18
CA LEU A 290 19.35 -2.12 -12.00
C LEU A 290 19.07 -3.00 -10.78
N ALA A 291 17.82 -3.36 -10.57
CA ALA A 291 17.42 -4.21 -9.44
C ALA A 291 17.94 -5.64 -9.56
N GLU A 292 17.89 -6.23 -10.77
CA GLU A 292 18.43 -7.56 -11.04
C GLU A 292 19.96 -7.59 -10.80
N ASP A 293 20.70 -6.60 -11.33
CA ASP A 293 22.14 -6.47 -11.16
C ASP A 293 22.53 -6.26 -9.69
N LEU A 294 21.82 -5.38 -8.99
CA LEU A 294 22.05 -5.13 -7.56
C LEU A 294 21.80 -6.40 -6.72
N ARG A 295 20.71 -7.13 -6.98
CA ARG A 295 20.39 -8.39 -6.29
C ARG A 295 21.50 -9.41 -6.47
N GLU A 296 22.00 -9.57 -7.69
CA GLU A 296 23.11 -10.48 -7.97
C GLU A 296 24.37 -10.12 -7.17
N GLN A 297 24.71 -8.83 -7.09
CA GLN A 297 25.87 -8.36 -6.34
C GLN A 297 25.70 -8.51 -4.82
N ILE A 298 24.49 -8.24 -4.27
CA ILE A 298 24.19 -8.45 -2.85
C ILE A 298 24.36 -9.92 -2.47
N ASN A 299 23.92 -10.85 -3.31
CA ASN A 299 24.07 -12.29 -3.07
C ASN A 299 25.53 -12.79 -3.08
N LYS A 300 26.48 -11.99 -3.54
CA LYS A 300 27.93 -12.26 -3.43
C LYS A 300 28.52 -11.81 -2.08
N ILE A 301 27.77 -11.04 -1.29
CA ILE A 301 28.24 -10.57 0.02
C ILE A 301 28.02 -11.68 1.06
N PRO A 302 29.07 -12.13 1.78
CA PRO A 302 28.93 -13.14 2.82
C PRO A 302 27.89 -12.76 3.88
N ASN A 303 27.05 -13.72 4.29
CA ASN A 303 26.02 -13.58 5.33
C ASN A 303 24.86 -12.64 4.98
N LEU A 304 24.77 -12.12 3.77
CA LEU A 304 23.58 -11.48 3.22
C LEU A 304 22.93 -12.37 2.17
N SER A 305 21.65 -12.23 2.00
CA SER A 305 20.90 -12.85 0.91
C SER A 305 19.73 -11.96 0.48
N CYS A 306 19.44 -11.98 -0.81
CA CYS A 306 18.31 -11.29 -1.41
C CYS A 306 17.63 -12.28 -2.37
N PHE A 307 16.41 -12.70 -2.07
CA PHE A 307 15.70 -13.66 -2.91
C PHE A 307 15.31 -13.08 -4.27
N GLY A 308 15.25 -13.94 -5.27
CA GLY A 308 14.86 -13.63 -6.64
C GLY A 308 13.77 -14.59 -7.14
N HIS A 309 13.60 -14.66 -8.47
CA HIS A 309 12.61 -15.55 -9.09
C HIS A 309 12.81 -17.03 -8.77
N GLU A 310 14.04 -17.45 -8.46
CA GLU A 310 14.36 -18.83 -8.03
C GLU A 310 13.64 -19.24 -6.73
N TYR A 311 13.15 -18.25 -5.98
CA TYR A 311 12.40 -18.47 -4.73
C TYR A 311 10.89 -18.58 -4.94
N MET A 312 10.42 -18.27 -6.16
CA MET A 312 9.01 -18.32 -6.54
C MET A 312 8.60 -19.75 -6.92
N ASN A 313 8.15 -20.54 -5.94
CA ASN A 313 7.98 -21.99 -6.07
C ASN A 313 6.72 -22.55 -5.39
N SER A 314 5.76 -21.70 -5.04
CA SER A 314 4.47 -22.09 -4.43
C SER A 314 3.33 -21.19 -4.94
N GLU A 315 2.09 -21.52 -4.59
CA GLU A 315 0.92 -20.70 -4.97
C GLU A 315 0.98 -19.28 -4.38
N GLY A 316 1.49 -19.12 -3.15
CA GLY A 316 1.64 -17.81 -2.49
C GLY A 316 2.92 -17.09 -2.90
N LYS A 317 3.87 -17.78 -3.55
CA LYS A 317 5.12 -17.27 -4.13
C LYS A 317 5.13 -17.63 -5.61
N TYR A 318 4.30 -16.98 -6.42
CA TYR A 318 4.10 -17.32 -7.83
C TYR A 318 4.97 -16.48 -8.76
N ASP A 319 5.10 -15.18 -8.48
CA ASP A 319 5.90 -14.24 -9.27
C ASP A 319 6.50 -13.16 -8.37
N LEU A 320 7.43 -12.35 -8.90
CA LEU A 320 8.20 -11.37 -8.15
C LEU A 320 8.31 -10.03 -8.88
N ASP A 321 7.94 -8.97 -8.22
CA ASP A 321 8.38 -7.62 -8.56
C ASP A 321 9.85 -7.45 -8.14
N VAL A 322 10.74 -7.63 -9.09
CA VAL A 322 12.19 -7.59 -8.86
C VAL A 322 12.71 -6.22 -8.43
N THR A 323 11.93 -5.15 -8.58
CA THR A 323 12.30 -3.81 -8.12
C THR A 323 12.30 -3.68 -6.60
N LYS A 324 11.71 -4.65 -5.88
CA LYS A 324 11.75 -4.77 -4.43
C LYS A 324 12.98 -5.59 -4.03
N ILE A 325 13.94 -4.94 -3.40
CA ILE A 325 15.20 -5.56 -2.94
C ILE A 325 15.08 -5.87 -1.45
N THR A 326 14.74 -7.11 -1.13
CA THR A 326 14.63 -7.59 0.25
C THR A 326 15.92 -8.26 0.67
N VAL A 327 16.70 -7.59 1.52
CA VAL A 327 18.00 -8.08 2.01
C VAL A 327 17.83 -8.71 3.38
N CYS A 328 18.03 -10.03 3.47
CA CYS A 328 18.01 -10.75 4.73
C CYS A 328 19.37 -10.59 5.44
N VAL A 329 19.34 -10.05 6.66
CA VAL A 329 20.51 -9.79 7.52
C VAL A 329 20.62 -10.80 8.67
N ARG A 330 19.75 -11.78 8.76
CA ARG A 330 19.65 -12.76 9.85
C ARG A 330 20.99 -13.43 10.18
N LYS A 331 21.77 -13.78 9.14
CA LYS A 331 23.08 -14.43 9.32
C LYS A 331 24.16 -13.52 9.88
N LEU A 332 23.93 -12.20 9.94
CA LEU A 332 24.83 -11.27 10.66
C LEU A 332 24.58 -11.29 12.17
N GLY A 333 23.52 -11.96 12.66
CA GLY A 333 23.15 -12.00 14.07
C GLY A 333 22.59 -10.67 14.60
N ILE A 334 22.07 -9.83 13.71
CA ILE A 334 21.41 -8.57 14.04
C ILE A 334 20.01 -8.53 13.44
N SER A 335 19.12 -7.73 14.02
CA SER A 335 17.81 -7.50 13.44
C SER A 335 17.88 -6.52 12.25
N GLY A 336 16.86 -6.56 11.37
CA GLY A 336 16.71 -5.55 10.31
C GLY A 336 16.66 -4.13 10.88
N ALA A 337 15.97 -3.92 12.01
CA ALA A 337 15.92 -2.62 12.67
C ALA A 337 17.32 -2.13 13.12
N GLN A 338 18.17 -3.01 13.64
CA GLN A 338 19.56 -2.65 13.99
C GLN A 338 20.39 -2.32 12.74
N ALA A 339 20.22 -3.10 11.68
CA ALA A 339 20.88 -2.85 10.40
C ALA A 339 20.45 -1.50 9.80
N GLU A 340 19.13 -1.20 9.83
CA GLU A 340 18.59 0.10 9.39
C GLU A 340 19.21 1.27 10.13
N GLN A 341 19.29 1.20 11.47
CA GLN A 341 19.90 2.26 12.28
C GLN A 341 21.36 2.52 11.87
N ILE A 342 22.13 1.47 11.58
CA ILE A 342 23.52 1.62 11.11
C ILE A 342 23.54 2.28 9.73
N LEU A 343 22.71 1.81 8.77
CA LEU A 343 22.65 2.38 7.43
C LEU A 343 22.22 3.85 7.47
N ARG A 344 21.22 4.17 8.26
CA ARG A 344 20.70 5.54 8.41
C ARG A 344 21.73 6.50 9.02
N HIS A 345 22.35 6.13 10.12
CA HIS A 345 23.21 7.06 10.85
C HIS A 345 24.63 7.15 10.29
N LYS A 346 25.21 6.01 9.89
CA LYS A 346 26.59 5.96 9.38
C LYS A 346 26.66 6.27 7.89
N TYR A 347 25.76 5.67 7.09
CA TYR A 347 25.83 5.77 5.63
C TYR A 347 24.76 6.70 5.02
N LYS A 348 23.87 7.30 5.82
CA LYS A 348 22.78 8.18 5.37
C LYS A 348 21.84 7.51 4.37
N ILE A 349 21.68 6.20 4.47
CA ILE A 349 20.75 5.41 3.64
C ILE A 349 19.48 5.15 4.46
N GLN A 350 18.35 5.51 3.89
CA GLN A 350 17.02 5.18 4.42
C GLN A 350 16.43 4.05 3.59
N CYS A 351 16.12 2.91 4.20
CA CYS A 351 15.38 1.86 3.55
C CYS A 351 13.87 2.15 3.60
N GLU A 352 13.10 1.48 2.78
CA GLU A 352 11.63 1.58 2.78
C GLU A 352 11.05 1.05 4.09
N LEU A 353 11.51 -0.11 4.51
CA LEU A 353 11.16 -0.72 5.79
C LEU A 353 12.27 -1.65 6.30
N SER A 354 12.20 -1.94 7.59
CA SER A 354 12.96 -3.02 8.22
C SER A 354 12.01 -3.87 9.07
N ASP A 355 12.23 -5.18 9.10
CA ASP A 355 11.56 -6.10 10.01
C ASP A 355 12.58 -6.85 10.88
N MET A 356 12.19 -7.98 11.48
CA MET A 356 13.08 -8.76 12.34
C MET A 356 14.35 -9.22 11.63
N TYR A 357 14.26 -9.62 10.36
CA TYR A 357 15.36 -10.26 9.64
C TYR A 357 15.78 -9.53 8.38
N ASN A 358 14.96 -8.59 7.90
CA ASN A 358 15.09 -8.06 6.55
C ASN A 358 15.14 -6.53 6.53
N LEU A 359 15.79 -6.03 5.47
CA LEU A 359 15.71 -4.65 4.99
C LEU A 359 15.08 -4.66 3.62
N LEU A 360 14.13 -3.76 3.36
CA LEU A 360 13.55 -3.57 2.04
C LEU A 360 14.01 -2.25 1.44
N PHE A 361 14.47 -2.32 0.20
CA PHE A 361 14.74 -1.16 -0.65
C PHE A 361 13.86 -1.22 -1.89
N ILE A 362 13.44 -0.07 -2.38
CA ILE A 362 12.69 0.06 -3.63
C ILE A 362 13.62 0.68 -4.66
N ILE A 363 13.84 -0.01 -5.76
CA ILE A 363 14.56 0.52 -6.90
C ILE A 363 13.52 1.04 -7.91
N SER A 364 13.62 2.31 -8.21
CA SER A 364 12.71 2.99 -9.15
C SER A 364 13.48 3.48 -10.38
N TYR A 365 12.76 4.01 -11.32
CA TYR A 365 13.38 4.64 -12.50
C TYR A 365 14.12 5.96 -12.18
N ALA A 366 14.00 6.48 -10.96
CA ALA A 366 14.75 7.64 -10.47
C ALA A 366 16.16 7.28 -10.00
N ASP A 367 16.42 6.00 -9.77
CA ASP A 367 17.73 5.50 -9.33
C ASP A 367 18.67 5.27 -10.50
N SER A 368 19.97 5.33 -10.24
CA SER A 368 21.04 5.05 -11.19
C SER A 368 22.03 4.02 -10.63
N GLU A 369 22.98 3.58 -11.46
CA GLU A 369 24.08 2.71 -11.04
C GLU A 369 24.83 3.29 -9.82
N LYS A 370 25.00 4.60 -9.74
CA LYS A 370 25.70 5.27 -8.65
C LYS A 370 25.03 5.07 -7.29
N GLU A 371 23.69 5.21 -7.22
CA GLU A 371 22.93 4.95 -5.98
C GLU A 371 23.00 3.46 -5.61
N CYS A 372 22.90 2.57 -6.60
CA CYS A 372 23.04 1.12 -6.39
C CYS A 372 24.42 0.73 -5.88
N GLU A 373 25.49 1.27 -6.47
CA GLU A 373 26.88 1.06 -6.00
C GLU A 373 27.09 1.57 -4.57
N TYR A 374 26.51 2.75 -4.24
CA TYR A 374 26.60 3.31 -2.90
C TYR A 374 25.94 2.39 -1.87
N LEU A 375 24.75 1.90 -2.17
CA LEU A 375 24.03 0.94 -1.33
C LEU A 375 24.84 -0.37 -1.18
N LEU A 376 25.35 -0.90 -2.28
CA LEU A 376 26.14 -2.15 -2.29
C LEU A 376 27.38 -2.04 -1.39
N ASN A 377 28.13 -0.94 -1.51
CA ASN A 377 29.31 -0.65 -0.67
C ASN A 377 28.95 -0.57 0.82
N ALA A 378 27.85 0.10 1.15
CA ALA A 378 27.37 0.20 2.54
C ALA A 378 26.99 -1.17 3.12
N LEU A 379 26.33 -2.02 2.33
CA LEU A 379 25.96 -3.39 2.72
C LEU A 379 27.20 -4.28 2.89
N GLN A 380 28.23 -4.14 2.04
CA GLN A 380 29.50 -4.85 2.20
C GLN A 380 30.23 -4.46 3.50
N GLU A 381 30.29 -3.17 3.80
CA GLU A 381 30.92 -2.69 5.05
C GLU A 381 30.10 -3.10 6.28
N LEU A 382 28.76 -3.08 6.19
CA LEU A 382 27.87 -3.60 7.23
C LEU A 382 28.18 -5.08 7.50
N ALA A 383 28.24 -5.93 6.46
CA ALA A 383 28.52 -7.34 6.60
C ALA A 383 29.92 -7.60 7.20
N LYS A 384 30.95 -6.89 6.76
CA LYS A 384 32.31 -6.95 7.34
C LYS A 384 32.34 -6.61 8.83
N SER A 385 31.52 -5.66 9.28
CA SER A 385 31.47 -5.22 10.69
C SER A 385 30.97 -6.30 11.65
N PHE A 386 30.36 -7.37 11.14
CA PHE A 386 29.79 -8.47 11.91
C PHE A 386 30.43 -9.85 11.58
N GLN A 387 31.43 -9.90 10.70
CA GLN A 387 32.02 -11.14 10.21
C GLN A 387 32.65 -12.01 11.31
N ASP A 388 33.27 -11.38 12.32
CA ASP A 388 34.00 -12.07 13.38
C ASP A 388 33.26 -12.03 14.74
N LYS A 389 32.00 -11.62 14.76
CA LYS A 389 31.21 -11.60 15.98
C LYS A 389 30.52 -12.94 16.20
N GLU A 390 30.64 -13.49 17.42
CA GLU A 390 29.75 -14.56 17.84
C GLU A 390 28.30 -14.09 17.71
N THR A 391 27.58 -14.64 16.75
CA THR A 391 26.18 -14.27 16.51
C THR A 391 25.28 -15.18 17.35
N ASN A 392 24.53 -14.59 18.26
CA ASN A 392 23.42 -15.33 18.87
C ASN A 392 22.38 -15.61 17.77
N PRO A 393 21.90 -16.85 17.62
CA PRO A 393 20.86 -17.15 16.67
C PRO A 393 19.64 -16.31 16.99
N LEU A 394 19.15 -15.54 16.01
CA LEU A 394 17.89 -14.82 16.17
C LEU A 394 16.76 -15.82 16.42
N VAL A 395 15.92 -15.49 17.39
CA VAL A 395 14.78 -16.32 17.79
C VAL A 395 13.87 -16.53 16.58
N GLN A 396 13.46 -17.76 16.35
CA GLN A 396 12.43 -18.06 15.35
C GLN A 396 11.12 -17.39 15.77
N ILE A 397 10.54 -16.60 14.90
CA ILE A 397 9.25 -15.95 15.15
C ILE A 397 8.17 -16.80 14.50
N ASN A 398 7.26 -17.30 15.32
CA ASN A 398 6.03 -17.88 14.83
C ASN A 398 4.97 -16.76 14.79
N LEU A 399 4.38 -16.55 13.63
CA LEU A 399 3.22 -15.65 13.54
C LEU A 399 2.06 -16.26 14.32
N PRO A 400 1.31 -15.45 15.08
CA PRO A 400 0.17 -15.98 15.83
C PRO A 400 -0.94 -16.46 14.89
N SER A 401 -1.69 -17.44 15.35
CA SER A 401 -2.91 -17.87 14.68
C SER A 401 -3.93 -16.73 14.58
N ILE A 402 -4.81 -16.78 13.57
CA ILE A 402 -5.87 -15.77 13.40
C ILE A 402 -6.77 -15.80 14.65
N PRO A 403 -6.91 -14.69 15.40
CA PRO A 403 -7.73 -14.65 16.59
C PRO A 403 -9.21 -14.90 16.30
N ARG A 404 -9.92 -15.40 17.30
CA ARG A 404 -11.37 -15.55 17.20
C ARG A 404 -12.02 -14.18 17.11
N TYR A 405 -12.89 -14.02 16.13
CA TYR A 405 -13.66 -12.81 15.92
C TYR A 405 -14.97 -12.87 16.76
N VAL A 406 -15.20 -11.84 17.57
CA VAL A 406 -16.36 -11.81 18.52
C VAL A 406 -17.34 -10.70 18.17
N LEU A 407 -16.83 -9.50 17.81
CA LEU A 407 -17.61 -8.35 17.42
C LEU A 407 -17.15 -7.83 16.04
N SER A 408 -18.04 -7.25 15.24
CA SER A 408 -17.61 -6.59 14.00
C SER A 408 -16.68 -5.42 14.31
N PRO A 409 -15.71 -5.07 13.42
CA PRO A 409 -14.80 -3.95 13.65
C PRO A 409 -15.57 -2.68 13.98
N ARG A 410 -16.70 -2.48 13.32
CA ARG A 410 -17.57 -1.34 13.58
C ARG A 410 -18.19 -1.41 14.98
N GLN A 411 -18.71 -2.56 15.40
CA GLN A 411 -19.25 -2.72 16.75
C GLN A 411 -18.21 -2.46 17.83
N ALA A 412 -17.01 -3.03 17.68
CA ALA A 412 -15.93 -2.84 18.64
C ALA A 412 -15.43 -1.39 18.68
N MET A 413 -15.32 -0.73 17.53
CA MET A 413 -14.85 0.65 17.43
C MET A 413 -15.80 1.68 18.06
N PHE A 414 -17.10 1.39 18.11
CA PHE A 414 -18.12 2.25 18.72
C PHE A 414 -18.57 1.77 20.10
N ALA A 415 -18.04 0.66 20.60
CA ALA A 415 -18.33 0.16 21.95
C ALA A 415 -17.64 1.02 23.02
N LYS A 416 -18.17 0.96 24.24
CA LYS A 416 -17.44 1.47 25.40
C LYS A 416 -16.22 0.61 25.67
N THR A 417 -15.11 1.24 25.99
CA THR A 417 -13.86 0.56 26.28
C THR A 417 -13.35 0.88 27.67
N LYS A 418 -12.59 -0.02 28.24
CA LYS A 418 -11.83 0.20 29.48
C LYS A 418 -10.37 -0.20 29.30
N LYS A 419 -9.49 0.52 29.99
CA LYS A 419 -8.05 0.29 29.99
C LYS A 419 -7.68 -0.83 30.96
N VAL A 420 -6.92 -1.83 30.48
CA VAL A 420 -6.38 -2.93 31.29
C VAL A 420 -4.89 -3.10 31.00
N LYS A 421 -4.14 -3.76 31.90
CA LYS A 421 -2.75 -4.14 31.62
C LYS A 421 -2.69 -5.08 30.42
N PHE A 422 -1.82 -4.81 29.43
CA PHE A 422 -1.73 -5.63 28.22
C PHE A 422 -1.42 -7.09 28.53
N ALA A 423 -0.46 -7.35 29.42
CA ALA A 423 -0.13 -8.72 29.84
C ALA A 423 -1.27 -9.47 30.55
N GLN A 424 -2.35 -8.80 30.95
CA GLN A 424 -3.51 -9.37 31.65
C GLN A 424 -4.77 -9.39 30.77
N SER A 425 -4.64 -9.10 29.47
CA SER A 425 -5.77 -8.95 28.55
C SER A 425 -6.17 -10.25 27.83
N VAL A 426 -5.54 -11.39 28.14
CA VAL A 426 -5.91 -12.71 27.56
C VAL A 426 -7.40 -12.99 27.75
N GLY A 427 -8.07 -13.42 26.67
CA GLY A 427 -9.51 -13.73 26.65
C GLY A 427 -10.41 -12.51 26.62
N LYS A 428 -9.85 -11.30 26.58
CA LYS A 428 -10.61 -10.04 26.43
C LYS A 428 -10.75 -9.66 24.95
N ILE A 429 -11.80 -8.88 24.66
CA ILE A 429 -12.07 -8.40 23.30
C ILE A 429 -11.30 -7.09 23.07
N ALA A 430 -10.47 -7.05 22.05
CA ALA A 430 -9.71 -5.86 21.70
C ALA A 430 -10.65 -4.69 21.30
N GLY A 431 -10.45 -3.53 21.89
CA GLY A 431 -11.15 -2.28 21.54
C GLY A 431 -10.35 -1.41 20.57
N GLU A 432 -9.09 -1.75 20.35
CA GLU A 432 -8.19 -1.00 19.48
C GLU A 432 -7.29 -1.92 18.65
N LEU A 433 -6.72 -1.34 17.60
CA LEU A 433 -5.83 -2.00 16.66
C LEU A 433 -4.41 -2.07 17.23
N ILE A 434 -3.71 -3.19 17.09
CA ILE A 434 -2.26 -3.26 17.26
C ILE A 434 -1.63 -3.57 15.90
N THR A 435 -0.72 -2.70 15.47
CA THR A 435 -0.02 -2.80 14.18
C THR A 435 1.45 -2.51 14.39
N PHE A 436 2.33 -3.27 13.75
CA PHE A 436 3.73 -2.88 13.61
C PHE A 436 3.92 -2.09 12.32
N TYR A 437 4.67 -0.98 12.39
CA TYR A 437 4.89 -0.12 11.23
C TYR A 437 6.37 0.23 11.09
N PRO A 438 6.92 0.14 9.88
CA PRO A 438 6.34 -0.47 8.67
C PRO A 438 6.19 -2.00 8.80
N PRO A 439 5.36 -2.67 7.99
CA PRO A 439 4.57 -2.21 6.86
C PRO A 439 3.13 -1.76 7.18
N GLY A 440 2.70 -1.79 8.45
CA GLY A 440 1.33 -1.41 8.82
C GLY A 440 0.32 -2.57 8.74
N ILE A 441 0.80 -3.79 8.95
CA ILE A 441 -0.02 -5.01 9.00
C ILE A 441 -0.54 -5.21 10.42
N PRO A 442 -1.88 -5.32 10.61
CA PRO A 442 -2.46 -5.53 11.93
C PRO A 442 -2.15 -6.91 12.51
N VAL A 443 -1.76 -6.95 13.78
CA VAL A 443 -1.61 -8.18 14.57
C VAL A 443 -2.93 -8.55 15.24
N ILE A 444 -3.67 -7.54 15.70
CA ILE A 444 -5.02 -7.71 16.24
C ILE A 444 -5.92 -6.59 15.75
N TYR A 445 -7.16 -6.94 15.41
CA TYR A 445 -8.20 -6.01 15.02
C TYR A 445 -9.16 -5.75 16.18
N PRO A 446 -9.80 -4.56 16.25
CA PRO A 446 -10.91 -4.33 17.17
C PRO A 446 -12.00 -5.38 16.96
N GLY A 447 -12.47 -5.98 18.06
CA GLY A 447 -13.49 -7.04 18.03
C GLY A 447 -12.95 -8.46 18.09
N GLU A 448 -11.64 -8.64 17.98
CA GLU A 448 -10.98 -9.95 18.15
C GLU A 448 -10.67 -10.26 19.62
N GLU A 449 -10.68 -11.53 19.97
CA GLU A 449 -10.27 -12.02 21.28
C GLU A 449 -8.74 -12.05 21.38
N ILE A 450 -8.18 -11.43 22.41
CA ILE A 450 -6.73 -11.38 22.63
C ILE A 450 -6.26 -12.74 23.18
N SER A 451 -5.44 -13.45 22.40
CA SER A 451 -4.83 -14.72 22.81
C SER A 451 -3.48 -14.51 23.50
N GLN A 452 -2.99 -15.53 24.21
CA GLN A 452 -1.64 -15.51 24.77
C GLN A 452 -0.58 -15.41 23.66
N GLU A 453 -0.77 -16.11 22.53
CA GLU A 453 0.13 -16.03 21.36
C GLU A 453 0.30 -14.61 20.84
N ILE A 454 -0.79 -13.83 20.81
CA ILE A 454 -0.76 -12.40 20.41
C ILE A 454 0.10 -11.59 21.38
N ILE A 455 -0.09 -11.80 22.69
CA ILE A 455 0.69 -11.07 23.70
C ILE A 455 2.18 -11.41 23.58
N ASP A 456 2.51 -12.69 23.48
CA ASP A 456 3.89 -13.14 23.38
C ASP A 456 4.57 -12.62 22.11
N TYR A 457 3.87 -12.69 20.97
CA TYR A 457 4.35 -12.16 19.69
C TYR A 457 4.60 -10.64 19.75
N VAL A 458 3.63 -9.88 20.26
CA VAL A 458 3.73 -8.42 20.36
C VAL A 458 4.88 -8.00 21.28
N LEU A 459 5.05 -8.64 22.43
CA LEU A 459 6.15 -8.35 23.35
C LEU A 459 7.51 -8.71 22.73
N LEU A 460 7.61 -9.82 22.02
CA LEU A 460 8.82 -10.21 21.31
C LEU A 460 9.20 -9.20 20.22
N GLN A 461 8.24 -8.78 19.39
CA GLN A 461 8.48 -7.75 18.37
C GLN A 461 8.93 -6.43 18.97
N LYS A 462 8.30 -5.99 20.07
CA LYS A 462 8.69 -4.78 20.80
C LYS A 462 10.13 -4.85 21.33
N GLN A 463 10.53 -5.97 21.92
CA GLN A 463 11.90 -6.19 22.41
C GLN A 463 12.95 -6.09 21.30
N ASN A 464 12.58 -6.43 20.08
CA ASN A 464 13.45 -6.38 18.91
C ASN A 464 13.37 -5.05 18.11
N GLY A 465 12.74 -4.04 18.69
CA GLY A 465 12.72 -2.68 18.12
C GLY A 465 11.54 -2.42 17.17
N GLY A 466 10.55 -3.31 17.10
CA GLY A 466 9.33 -3.09 16.31
C GLY A 466 8.57 -1.85 16.78
N ASN A 467 8.24 -0.95 15.87
CA ASN A 467 7.47 0.25 16.14
C ASN A 467 5.97 -0.06 16.17
N ILE A 468 5.32 0.18 17.30
CA ILE A 468 3.90 -0.11 17.53
C ILE A 468 3.07 1.12 17.20
N ILE A 469 2.02 0.92 16.41
CA ILE A 469 1.04 1.94 16.05
C ILE A 469 -0.37 1.37 16.23
N GLY A 470 -1.30 2.26 16.56
CA GLY A 470 -2.72 1.94 16.69
C GLY A 470 -3.23 2.01 18.10
N PRO A 471 -2.57 1.43 19.12
CA PRO A 471 -2.99 1.59 20.50
C PRO A 471 -2.84 3.03 20.98
N GLU A 472 -3.70 3.44 21.91
CA GLU A 472 -3.57 4.71 22.63
C GLU A 472 -2.26 4.76 23.43
N ASP A 473 -1.91 3.66 24.09
CA ASP A 473 -0.64 3.47 24.77
C ASP A 473 0.37 2.79 23.84
N THR A 474 1.20 3.57 23.15
CA THR A 474 2.22 3.07 22.21
C THR A 474 3.31 2.24 22.91
N ASN A 475 3.45 2.36 24.23
CA ASN A 475 4.35 1.50 25.02
C ASN A 475 3.70 0.14 25.34
N LEU A 476 2.41 -0.03 25.06
CA LEU A 476 1.66 -1.25 25.36
C LEU A 476 1.86 -1.78 26.78
N GLU A 477 1.94 -0.90 27.76
CA GLU A 477 1.75 -1.31 29.15
C GLU A 477 0.27 -1.62 29.41
N ASN A 478 -0.60 -0.88 28.72
CA ASN A 478 -2.04 -1.05 28.78
C ASN A 478 -2.63 -1.16 27.39
N ILE A 479 -3.85 -1.71 27.30
CA ILE A 479 -4.66 -1.79 26.08
C ILE A 479 -6.11 -1.48 26.41
N ASN A 480 -6.82 -0.84 25.49
CA ASN A 480 -8.26 -0.66 25.59
C ASN A 480 -8.98 -1.95 25.12
N ILE A 481 -9.79 -2.52 26.00
CA ILE A 481 -10.67 -3.65 25.71
C ILE A 481 -12.14 -3.20 25.71
N VAL A 482 -12.96 -3.89 24.94
CA VAL A 482 -14.43 -3.63 24.96
C VAL A 482 -14.98 -4.00 26.35
N GLU A 483 -15.83 -3.14 26.90
CA GLU A 483 -16.57 -3.46 28.13
C GLU A 483 -17.64 -4.53 27.82
N GLU A 484 -17.74 -5.51 28.71
CA GLU A 484 -18.77 -6.56 28.66
C GLU A 484 -20.15 -6.01 28.99
#